data_4b74dfeeb7dac9311b4f7e585c68214f
#
_entry.id   4b74dfeeb7dac9311b4f7e585c68214f
#
_cell.length_a   1.000
_cell.length_b   1.000
_cell.length_c   1.000
_cell.angle_alpha   90.00
_cell.angle_beta   90.00
_cell.angle_gamma   90.00
#
_symmetry.space_group_name_H-M   'P 1'
#
loop_
_entity.id
_entity.type
_entity.pdbx_description
1 polymer ?
#
loop_
_entity_poly.entity_id
_entity_poly.type
_entity_poly.pdbx_seq_one_letter_code
_entity_poly.pdbx_strand_id
1 'polypeptide(L)'
;MDTFMTFTAYGRECEKAVEEAILEIQRLDGLWSVGNEFSEVSKINASGRGELSEDTAAVFERGMEICEETGGLFDLTVYPLMQLWGFPTGVYHVPAKDELEEALSLVDASRVQWNGKTAV
;
A
#
# COMPACT_ATOMS: atom_id res chain seq x y z
N MET A 1 -4.38 -0.73 -8.29
CA MET A 1 -3.06 -0.06 -8.12
C MET A 1 -2.96 1.25 -8.91
N ASP A 2 -4.02 1.76 -9.43
CA ASP A 2 -4.12 3.04 -10.16
C ASP A 2 -2.93 3.34 -11.12
N THR A 3 -2.52 2.31 -11.88
CA THR A 3 -1.43 2.37 -12.84
C THR A 3 -1.70 1.42 -14.00
N PHE A 4 -0.91 1.52 -15.05
CA PHE A 4 -0.94 0.56 -16.14
C PHE A 4 0.35 -0.26 -16.17
N MET A 5 0.24 -1.52 -16.56
CA MET A 5 1.36 -2.43 -16.70
C MET A 5 1.39 -3.00 -18.11
N THR A 6 2.58 -3.20 -18.66
CA THR A 6 2.78 -3.85 -19.95
C THR A 6 3.57 -5.14 -19.74
N PHE A 7 3.05 -6.23 -20.25
CA PHE A 7 3.72 -7.53 -20.21
C PHE A 7 4.23 -7.88 -21.60
N THR A 8 5.47 -8.34 -21.68
CA THR A 8 6.07 -8.86 -22.90
C THR A 8 6.70 -10.19 -22.61
N ALA A 9 6.29 -11.24 -23.31
CA ALA A 9 6.83 -12.59 -23.15
C ALA A 9 7.13 -13.20 -24.52
N TYR A 10 8.14 -14.09 -24.56
CA TYR A 10 8.60 -14.79 -25.75
C TYR A 10 8.67 -16.28 -25.47
N GLY A 11 8.37 -17.11 -26.49
CA GLY A 11 8.48 -18.55 -26.40
C GLY A 11 7.13 -19.26 -26.57
N ARG A 12 7.12 -20.57 -26.36
CA ARG A 12 5.96 -21.41 -26.69
C ARG A 12 4.73 -21.16 -25.83
N GLU A 13 4.91 -20.77 -24.58
CA GLU A 13 3.84 -20.60 -23.60
C GLU A 13 3.68 -19.13 -23.18
N CYS A 14 4.11 -18.19 -24.04
CA CYS A 14 4.12 -16.78 -23.70
C CYS A 14 2.72 -16.21 -23.40
N GLU A 15 1.70 -16.64 -24.12
CA GLU A 15 0.33 -16.20 -23.88
C GLU A 15 -0.15 -16.60 -22.47
N LYS A 16 0.04 -17.88 -22.13
CA LYS A 16 -0.33 -18.40 -20.81
C LYS A 16 0.44 -17.68 -19.67
N ALA A 17 1.73 -17.46 -19.85
CA ALA A 17 2.56 -16.75 -18.87
C ALA A 17 2.06 -15.31 -18.65
N VAL A 18 1.64 -14.62 -19.70
CA VAL A 18 1.08 -13.26 -19.59
C VAL A 18 -0.29 -13.30 -18.90
N GLU A 19 -1.16 -14.26 -19.24
CA GLU A 19 -2.46 -14.42 -18.58
C GLU A 19 -2.29 -14.67 -17.07
N GLU A 20 -1.40 -15.59 -16.68
CA GLU A 20 -1.10 -15.89 -15.28
C GLU A 20 -0.54 -14.66 -14.54
N ALA A 21 0.35 -13.89 -15.17
CA ALA A 21 0.88 -12.66 -14.60
C ALA A 21 -0.21 -11.59 -14.38
N ILE A 22 -1.14 -11.44 -15.33
CA ILE A 22 -2.27 -10.52 -15.21
C ILE A 22 -3.17 -10.94 -14.03
N LEU A 23 -3.51 -12.23 -13.94
CA LEU A 23 -4.34 -12.75 -12.85
C LEU A 23 -3.67 -12.53 -11.48
N GLU A 24 -2.37 -12.73 -11.39
CA GLU A 24 -1.62 -12.51 -10.16
C GLU A 24 -1.62 -11.04 -9.75
N ILE A 25 -1.40 -10.10 -10.68
CA ILE A 25 -1.48 -8.67 -10.39
C ILE A 25 -2.88 -8.26 -9.94
N GLN A 26 -3.93 -8.82 -10.54
CA GLN A 26 -5.32 -8.55 -10.12
C GLN A 26 -5.59 -9.09 -8.71
N ARG A 27 -5.06 -10.27 -8.39
CA ARG A 27 -5.14 -10.86 -7.04
C ARG A 27 -4.46 -9.96 -6.00
N LEU A 28 -3.24 -9.50 -6.28
CA LEU A 28 -2.49 -8.61 -5.40
C LEU A 28 -3.17 -7.23 -5.26
N ASP A 29 -3.72 -6.70 -6.34
CA ASP A 29 -4.52 -5.46 -6.26
C ASP A 29 -5.73 -5.63 -5.34
N GLY A 30 -6.39 -6.78 -5.38
CA GLY A 30 -7.47 -7.11 -4.46
C GLY A 30 -7.07 -7.10 -2.97
N LEU A 31 -5.80 -7.45 -2.66
CA LEU A 31 -5.27 -7.43 -1.29
C LEU A 31 -4.86 -6.02 -0.85
N TRP A 32 -4.35 -5.18 -1.75
CA TRP A 32 -3.64 -3.95 -1.38
C TRP A 32 -4.34 -2.65 -1.77
N SER A 33 -5.37 -2.71 -2.62
CA SER A 33 -6.07 -1.50 -3.08
C SER A 33 -6.79 -0.78 -1.96
N VAL A 34 -6.41 0.46 -1.68
CA VAL A 34 -7.09 1.33 -0.70
C VAL A 34 -8.49 1.77 -1.16
N GLY A 35 -8.80 1.66 -2.45
CA GLY A 35 -10.13 1.89 -3.01
C GLY A 35 -11.09 0.70 -2.87
N ASN A 36 -10.61 -0.46 -2.41
CA ASN A 36 -11.41 -1.65 -2.16
C ASN A 36 -11.56 -1.88 -0.65
N GLU A 37 -12.74 -1.63 -0.10
CA GLU A 37 -13.04 -1.79 1.33
C GLU A 37 -12.79 -3.22 1.87
N PHE A 38 -12.77 -4.24 0.99
CA PHE A 38 -12.51 -5.64 1.35
C PHE A 38 -11.02 -5.99 1.35
N SER A 39 -10.14 -5.11 0.87
CA SER A 39 -8.70 -5.34 0.87
C SER A 39 -8.14 -5.39 2.29
N GLU A 40 -6.99 -6.06 2.46
CA GLU A 40 -6.28 -6.11 3.75
C GLU A 40 -5.83 -4.71 4.18
N VAL A 41 -5.28 -3.94 3.26
CA VAL A 41 -4.79 -2.58 3.53
C VAL A 41 -5.93 -1.64 3.94
N SER A 42 -7.08 -1.69 3.27
CA SER A 42 -8.24 -0.88 3.66
C SER A 42 -8.76 -1.25 5.04
N LYS A 43 -8.81 -2.54 5.38
CA LYS A 43 -9.23 -3.00 6.71
C LYS A 43 -8.28 -2.52 7.81
N ILE A 44 -6.96 -2.58 7.57
CA ILE A 44 -5.97 -2.09 8.54
C ILE A 44 -6.08 -0.57 8.68
N ASN A 45 -6.17 0.17 7.59
CA ASN A 45 -6.36 1.63 7.63
C ASN A 45 -7.63 2.04 8.39
N ALA A 46 -8.69 1.24 8.31
CA ALA A 46 -9.96 1.53 9.01
C ALA A 46 -9.94 1.16 10.50
N SER A 47 -9.24 0.10 10.88
CA SER A 47 -9.27 -0.46 12.24
C SER A 47 -8.01 -0.15 13.07
N GLY A 48 -6.95 0.35 12.44
CA GLY A 48 -5.65 0.56 13.06
C GLY A 48 -4.89 -0.73 13.37
N ARG A 49 -5.40 -1.90 12.96
CA ARG A 49 -4.75 -3.20 13.16
C ARG A 49 -5.30 -4.27 12.23
N GLY A 50 -4.52 -5.30 11.95
CA GLY A 50 -4.99 -6.46 11.17
C GLY A 50 -3.97 -7.58 11.06
N GLU A 51 -4.47 -8.78 10.80
CA GLU A 51 -3.63 -9.89 10.36
C GLU A 51 -3.38 -9.76 8.86
N LEU A 52 -2.14 -9.99 8.44
CA LEU A 52 -1.71 -9.93 7.05
C LEU A 52 -1.59 -11.35 6.47
N SER A 53 -1.98 -11.53 5.21
CA SER A 53 -1.59 -12.70 4.43
C SER A 53 -0.06 -12.73 4.23
N GLU A 54 0.47 -13.88 3.81
CA GLU A 54 1.91 -14.03 3.56
C GLU A 54 2.42 -13.00 2.54
N ASP A 55 1.69 -12.75 1.47
CA ASP A 55 2.06 -11.77 0.44
C ASP A 55 2.10 -10.35 1.01
N THR A 56 1.09 -9.97 1.77
CA THR A 56 1.02 -8.63 2.36
C THR A 56 2.08 -8.48 3.46
N ALA A 57 2.31 -9.52 4.26
CA ALA A 57 3.35 -9.53 5.29
C ALA A 57 4.74 -9.31 4.70
N ALA A 58 5.08 -10.03 3.61
CA ALA A 58 6.38 -9.90 2.95
C ALA A 58 6.63 -8.47 2.42
N VAL A 59 5.63 -7.86 1.78
CA VAL A 59 5.73 -6.48 1.29
C VAL A 59 5.77 -5.48 2.45
N PHE A 60 5.00 -5.72 3.50
CA PHE A 60 4.97 -4.88 4.69
C PHE A 60 6.33 -4.90 5.42
N GLU A 61 6.92 -6.08 5.65
CA GLU A 61 8.26 -6.21 6.25
C GLU A 61 9.31 -5.46 5.43
N ARG A 62 9.31 -5.64 4.10
CA ARG A 62 10.24 -4.91 3.24
C ARG A 62 9.99 -3.39 3.28
N GLY A 63 8.75 -2.96 3.37
CA GLY A 63 8.40 -1.56 3.56
C GLY A 63 8.96 -0.98 4.88
N MET A 64 8.83 -1.71 5.99
CA MET A 64 9.39 -1.32 7.28
C MET A 64 10.92 -1.22 7.24
N GLU A 65 11.61 -2.18 6.62
CA GLU A 65 13.05 -2.12 6.41
C GLU A 65 13.46 -0.86 5.63
N ILE A 66 12.74 -0.51 4.57
CA ILE A 66 13.02 0.69 3.76
C ILE A 66 12.77 1.97 4.58
N CYS A 67 11.73 2.01 5.44
CA CYS A 67 11.52 3.12 6.36
C CYS A 67 12.76 3.35 7.25
N GLU A 68 13.32 2.28 7.80
CA GLU A 68 14.52 2.33 8.63
C GLU A 68 15.78 2.70 7.83
N GLU A 69 16.04 2.00 6.70
CA GLU A 69 17.19 2.24 5.83
C GLU A 69 17.26 3.69 5.32
N THR A 70 16.11 4.31 5.08
CA THR A 70 16.03 5.69 4.57
C THR A 70 15.97 6.76 5.66
N GLY A 71 15.92 6.36 6.94
CA GLY A 71 15.77 7.30 8.05
C GLY A 71 14.45 8.07 7.99
N GLY A 72 13.38 7.44 7.50
CA GLY A 72 12.04 8.03 7.40
C GLY A 72 11.80 8.88 6.15
N LEU A 73 12.71 8.87 5.15
CA LEU A 73 12.43 9.51 3.85
C LEU A 73 11.38 8.74 3.05
N PHE A 74 11.28 7.46 3.24
CA PHE A 74 10.15 6.63 2.86
C PHE A 74 9.40 6.24 4.13
N ASP A 75 8.07 6.41 4.13
CA ASP A 75 7.21 6.02 5.25
C ASP A 75 5.95 5.35 4.74
N LEU A 76 5.72 4.09 5.13
CA LEU A 76 4.56 3.33 4.68
C LEU A 76 3.24 3.77 5.35
N THR A 77 3.31 4.59 6.42
CA THR A 77 2.13 5.12 7.12
C THR A 77 1.59 6.42 6.51
N VAL A 78 2.05 6.78 5.31
CA VAL A 78 1.74 8.03 4.59
C VAL A 78 0.26 8.20 4.16
N TYR A 79 -0.60 7.21 4.40
CA TYR A 79 -2.00 7.22 3.93
C TYR A 79 -2.83 8.43 4.37
N PRO A 80 -2.71 8.99 5.60
CA PRO A 80 -3.40 10.23 5.98
C PRO A 80 -3.09 11.41 5.04
N LEU A 81 -1.85 11.53 4.60
CA LEU A 81 -1.47 12.57 3.62
C LEU A 81 -2.09 12.28 2.25
N MET A 82 -2.10 11.03 1.80
CA MET A 82 -2.74 10.66 0.53
C MET A 82 -4.23 10.98 0.53
N GLN A 83 -4.92 10.73 1.65
CA GLN A 83 -6.34 11.10 1.80
C GLN A 83 -6.52 12.61 1.75
N LEU A 84 -5.70 13.36 2.48
CA LEU A 84 -5.76 14.82 2.53
C LEU A 84 -5.56 15.46 1.15
N TRP A 85 -4.65 14.94 0.32
CA TRP A 85 -4.45 15.41 -1.05
C TRP A 85 -5.52 14.92 -2.04
N GLY A 86 -6.41 14.00 -1.64
CA GLY A 86 -7.49 13.45 -2.45
C GLY A 86 -7.07 12.34 -3.42
N PHE A 87 -5.89 11.73 -3.25
CA PHE A 87 -5.42 10.65 -4.12
C PHE A 87 -6.37 9.45 -4.18
N PRO A 88 -6.95 8.96 -3.06
CA PRO A 88 -7.84 7.79 -3.12
C PRO A 88 -9.17 8.05 -3.83
N THR A 89 -9.60 9.30 -3.92
CA THR A 89 -10.88 9.70 -4.53
C THR A 89 -10.75 10.27 -5.92
N GLY A 90 -9.53 10.65 -6.33
CA GLY A 90 -9.27 11.40 -7.56
C GLY A 90 -9.75 12.85 -7.53
N VAL A 91 -10.26 13.33 -6.38
CA VAL A 91 -10.64 14.73 -6.17
C VAL A 91 -9.51 15.45 -5.46
N TYR A 92 -8.60 15.98 -6.25
CA TYR A 92 -7.39 16.62 -5.75
C TYR A 92 -7.64 18.04 -5.25
N HIS A 93 -6.98 18.39 -4.14
CA HIS A 93 -6.91 19.77 -3.65
C HIS A 93 -5.54 20.03 -3.00
N VAL A 94 -5.17 21.27 -2.86
CA VAL A 94 -3.96 21.67 -2.13
C VAL A 94 -4.36 21.95 -0.68
N PRO A 95 -3.87 21.16 0.30
CA PRO A 95 -4.23 21.35 1.70
C PRO A 95 -3.73 22.69 2.26
N ALA A 96 -4.43 23.20 3.28
CA ALA A 96 -3.93 24.29 4.09
C ALA A 96 -2.76 23.80 4.99
N LYS A 97 -1.98 24.74 5.51
CA LYS A 97 -0.77 24.40 6.27
C LYS A 97 -1.09 23.67 7.56
N ASP A 98 -2.14 24.06 8.26
CA ASP A 98 -2.62 23.46 9.49
C ASP A 98 -3.15 22.02 9.26
N GLU A 99 -3.91 21.78 8.19
CA GLU A 99 -4.36 20.46 7.78
C GLU A 99 -3.16 19.54 7.47
N LEU A 100 -2.14 20.08 6.82
CA LEU A 100 -0.92 19.33 6.50
C LEU A 100 -0.12 18.97 7.76
N GLU A 101 0.01 19.90 8.71
CA GLU A 101 0.69 19.65 9.99
C GLU A 101 -0.05 18.59 10.82
N GLU A 102 -1.38 18.60 10.83
CA GLU A 102 -2.20 17.59 11.50
C GLU A 102 -2.00 16.22 10.85
N ALA A 103 -2.12 16.09 9.53
CA ALA A 103 -1.95 14.82 8.83
C ALA A 103 -0.51 14.27 8.97
N LEU A 104 0.52 15.13 8.93
CA LEU A 104 1.91 14.74 9.17
C LEU A 104 2.14 14.18 10.57
N SER A 105 1.42 14.65 11.58
CA SER A 105 1.54 14.13 12.94
C SER A 105 1.11 12.67 13.09
N LEU A 106 0.37 12.15 12.11
CA LEU A 106 -0.10 10.76 12.05
C LEU A 106 0.86 9.84 11.27
N VAL A 107 1.85 10.40 10.57
CA VAL A 107 2.80 9.64 9.75
C VAL A 107 4.06 9.37 10.56
N ASP A 108 4.23 8.12 10.98
CA ASP A 108 5.39 7.69 11.78
C ASP A 108 5.45 6.15 11.80
N ALA A 109 6.23 5.56 10.91
CA ALA A 109 6.43 4.11 10.84
C ALA A 109 7.02 3.51 12.13
N SER A 110 7.72 4.31 12.94
CA SER A 110 8.29 3.82 14.21
C SER A 110 7.23 3.44 15.27
N ARG A 111 5.99 3.91 15.09
CA ARG A 111 4.86 3.61 15.96
C ARG A 111 4.17 2.29 15.62
N VAL A 112 4.47 1.73 14.46
CA VAL A 112 3.87 0.49 14.01
C VAL A 112 4.47 -0.70 14.78
N GLN A 113 3.61 -1.48 15.40
CA GLN A 113 3.99 -2.73 16.07
C GLN A 113 3.74 -3.91 15.13
N TRP A 114 4.79 -4.65 14.81
CA TRP A 114 4.77 -5.81 13.94
C TRP A 114 5.33 -7.05 14.62
N ASN A 115 4.62 -8.17 14.53
CA ASN A 115 5.02 -9.44 15.17
C ASN A 115 5.21 -10.60 14.18
N GLY A 116 5.33 -10.32 12.89
CA GLY A 116 5.44 -11.33 11.82
C GLY A 116 4.08 -11.80 11.28
N LYS A 117 2.97 -11.31 11.83
CA LYS A 117 1.62 -11.67 11.40
C LYS A 117 0.59 -10.54 11.53
N THR A 118 0.67 -9.78 12.59
CA THR A 118 -0.29 -8.71 12.90
C THR A 118 0.43 -7.38 12.96
N ALA A 119 -0.09 -6.38 12.24
CA ALA A 119 0.30 -4.98 12.33
C ALA A 119 -0.70 -4.22 13.23
N VAL A 120 -0.19 -3.31 14.08
CA VAL A 120 -0.95 -2.42 14.96
C VAL A 120 -0.36 -1.02 14.93
#